data_557c1af285c77ca7ea87cb2325b7da55
#
_entry.id   557c1af285c77ca7ea87cb2325b7da55
#
_cell.length_a   1.000
_cell.length_b   1.000
_cell.length_c   1.000
_cell.angle_alpha   90.00
_cell.angle_beta   90.00
_cell.angle_gamma   90.00
#
_symmetry.space_group_name_H-M   'P 1'
#
loop_
_entity.id
_entity.type
_entity.pdbx_description
1 polymer ?
#
loop_
_entity_poly.entity_id
_entity_poly.type
_entity_poly.pdbx_seq_one_letter_code
_entity_poly.pdbx_strand_id
1 'polypeptide(L)'
;VDEGIEGYRQHGIDSAVNNARELGVKLVQKSFKDEEGFALDDIYQDFKSACIPCGVFRRNILNKTAYELGAVKIATGHNLDDEIQSFLMSFARGDTIKFSKFGPELDVIHPKLVPRIKPLWNTPEKEVGMWAVINNIDIHLDECPYSHLSLRAKIKEFLNVSEDKYPGVKNNVMESFQKILTFENSISTNLNECEKCGEPTSSDICKACELKELISQNREGHVDNE
;
A
#
# COMPACT_ATOMS: atom_id res chain seq x y z
N VAL A 1 5.76 0.45 -9.49
CA VAL A 1 4.58 -0.17 -10.12
C VAL A 1 3.74 0.93 -10.74
N ASP A 2 3.35 0.73 -11.99
CA ASP A 2 2.39 1.56 -12.72
C ASP A 2 0.99 0.94 -12.60
N GLU A 3 0.07 1.65 -11.99
CA GLU A 3 -1.31 1.20 -11.79
C GLU A 3 -2.20 1.48 -13.02
N GLY A 4 -1.74 2.28 -13.98
CA GLY A 4 -2.52 2.70 -15.15
C GLY A 4 -3.62 3.69 -14.77
N ILE A 5 -3.22 4.80 -14.15
CA ILE A 5 -4.09 5.97 -13.88
C ILE A 5 -3.68 7.07 -14.84
N GLU A 6 -4.54 7.33 -15.83
CA GLU A 6 -4.24 8.27 -16.90
C GLU A 6 -4.09 9.72 -16.36
N GLY A 7 -3.13 10.46 -16.93
CA GLY A 7 -2.83 11.84 -16.53
C GLY A 7 -2.17 12.01 -15.15
N TYR A 8 -2.04 10.95 -14.37
CA TYR A 8 -1.47 11.01 -13.02
C TYR A 8 -0.18 10.21 -12.88
N ARG A 9 -0.19 8.93 -13.29
CA ARG A 9 0.89 8.02 -12.90
C ARG A 9 2.21 8.28 -13.61
N GLN A 10 2.19 8.81 -14.83
CA GLN A 10 3.39 9.06 -15.62
C GLN A 10 4.39 9.97 -14.91
N HIS A 11 3.93 11.05 -14.28
CA HIS A 11 4.80 11.98 -13.54
C HIS A 11 5.58 11.28 -12.41
N GLY A 12 4.91 10.41 -11.65
CA GLY A 12 5.59 9.65 -10.59
C GLY A 12 6.57 8.59 -11.12
N ILE A 13 6.33 8.07 -12.33
CA ILE A 13 7.27 7.15 -13.00
C ILE A 13 8.50 7.93 -13.46
N ASP A 14 8.32 9.09 -14.07
CA ASP A 14 9.41 9.95 -14.55
C ASP A 14 10.32 10.37 -13.38
N SER A 15 9.74 10.79 -12.26
CA SER A 15 10.49 11.09 -11.03
C SER A 15 11.26 9.87 -10.51
N ALA A 16 10.66 8.68 -10.52
CA ALA A 16 11.35 7.45 -10.11
C ALA A 16 12.52 7.09 -11.05
N VAL A 17 12.37 7.28 -12.35
CA VAL A 17 13.44 7.07 -13.35
C VAL A 17 14.59 8.04 -13.13
N ASN A 18 14.28 9.33 -12.93
CA ASN A 18 15.28 10.36 -12.69
C ASN A 18 16.07 10.07 -11.43
N ASN A 19 15.39 9.82 -10.31
CA ASN A 19 16.04 9.51 -9.05
C ASN A 19 16.90 8.25 -9.10
N ALA A 20 16.41 7.18 -9.76
CA ALA A 20 17.18 5.95 -9.91
C ALA A 20 18.46 6.16 -10.70
N ARG A 21 18.41 7.00 -11.75
CA ARG A 21 19.58 7.36 -12.56
C ARG A 21 20.58 8.20 -11.76
N GLU A 22 20.10 9.20 -11.00
CA GLU A 22 20.96 10.06 -10.19
C GLU A 22 21.64 9.29 -9.05
N LEU A 23 20.93 8.37 -8.43
CA LEU A 23 21.44 7.53 -7.35
C LEU A 23 22.26 6.33 -7.85
N GLY A 24 22.32 6.10 -9.17
CA GLY A 24 23.03 4.96 -9.74
C GLY A 24 22.45 3.60 -9.33
N VAL A 25 21.17 3.52 -9.02
CA VAL A 25 20.50 2.28 -8.59
C VAL A 25 19.70 1.66 -9.74
N LYS A 26 19.61 0.33 -9.76
CA LYS A 26 18.82 -0.38 -10.75
C LYS A 26 17.32 -0.14 -10.48
N LEU A 27 16.61 0.33 -11.50
CA LEU A 27 15.16 0.45 -11.48
C LEU A 27 14.51 -0.76 -12.17
N VAL A 28 13.51 -1.35 -11.51
CA VAL A 28 12.63 -2.36 -12.10
C VAL A 28 11.22 -1.77 -12.16
N GLN A 29 10.68 -1.65 -13.37
CA GLN A 29 9.31 -1.16 -13.59
C GLN A 29 8.40 -2.33 -13.90
N LYS A 30 7.20 -2.30 -13.34
CA LYS A 30 6.11 -3.25 -13.57
C LYS A 30 4.82 -2.46 -13.70
N SER A 31 3.88 -2.93 -14.52
CA SER A 31 2.57 -2.30 -14.66
C SER A 31 1.44 -3.29 -14.36
N PHE A 32 0.27 -2.78 -13.97
CA PHE A 32 -0.93 -3.60 -13.87
C PHE A 32 -1.31 -4.19 -15.22
N LYS A 33 -1.09 -3.44 -16.30
CA LYS A 33 -1.42 -3.90 -17.65
C LYS A 33 -0.58 -5.13 -18.05
N ASP A 34 0.72 -5.12 -17.74
CA ASP A 34 1.61 -6.23 -18.10
C ASP A 34 1.45 -7.44 -17.18
N GLU A 35 1.26 -7.22 -15.87
CA GLU A 35 1.21 -8.29 -14.87
C GLU A 35 -0.20 -8.86 -14.67
N GLU A 36 -1.25 -8.05 -14.89
CA GLU A 36 -2.63 -8.38 -14.57
C GLU A 36 -3.57 -8.32 -15.79
N GLY A 37 -3.13 -7.70 -16.90
CA GLY A 37 -3.90 -7.58 -18.15
C GLY A 37 -4.92 -6.42 -18.18
N PHE A 38 -4.91 -5.51 -17.21
CA PHE A 38 -5.78 -4.33 -17.14
C PHE A 38 -5.09 -3.14 -16.46
N ALA A 39 -5.58 -1.93 -16.71
CA ALA A 39 -5.24 -0.74 -15.95
C ALA A 39 -6.25 -0.54 -14.80
N LEU A 40 -5.88 0.24 -13.78
CA LEU A 40 -6.81 0.56 -12.69
C LEU A 40 -8.03 1.32 -13.22
N ASP A 41 -7.82 2.21 -14.19
CA ASP A 41 -8.89 2.98 -14.83
C ASP A 41 -9.92 2.10 -15.56
N ASP A 42 -9.53 0.90 -15.96
CA ASP A 42 -10.44 -0.05 -16.64
C ASP A 42 -11.39 -0.77 -15.67
N ILE A 43 -11.06 -0.80 -14.36
CA ILE A 43 -11.72 -1.70 -13.41
C ILE A 43 -12.25 -1.02 -12.15
N TYR A 44 -11.88 0.25 -11.90
CA TYR A 44 -12.17 0.89 -10.59
C TYR A 44 -13.66 1.00 -10.29
N GLN A 45 -14.51 1.07 -11.30
CA GLN A 45 -15.97 1.17 -11.17
C GLN A 45 -16.62 -0.11 -10.62
N ASP A 46 -15.97 -1.27 -10.77
CA ASP A 46 -16.43 -2.55 -10.24
C ASP A 46 -16.33 -2.64 -8.71
N PHE A 47 -15.72 -1.63 -8.07
CA PHE A 47 -15.41 -1.65 -6.64
C PHE A 47 -15.97 -0.42 -5.92
N LYS A 48 -16.32 -0.59 -4.65
CA LYS A 48 -16.73 0.53 -3.78
C LYS A 48 -15.67 1.63 -3.63
N SER A 49 -14.42 1.32 -3.93
CA SER A 49 -13.30 2.26 -3.90
C SER A 49 -12.16 1.72 -4.76
N ALA A 50 -11.61 2.55 -5.65
CA ALA A 50 -10.43 2.24 -6.46
C ALA A 50 -9.19 1.85 -5.62
N CYS A 51 -9.12 2.31 -4.36
CA CYS A 51 -8.02 1.97 -3.46
C CYS A 51 -7.98 0.49 -3.06
N ILE A 52 -9.10 -0.24 -3.17
CA ILE A 52 -9.16 -1.67 -2.82
C ILE A 52 -8.35 -2.49 -3.83
N PRO A 53 -8.71 -2.54 -5.12
CA PRO A 53 -7.95 -3.29 -6.13
C PRO A 53 -6.53 -2.74 -6.28
N CYS A 54 -6.35 -1.42 -6.31
CA CYS A 54 -5.04 -0.78 -6.38
C CYS A 54 -4.08 -1.30 -5.30
N GLY A 55 -4.52 -1.29 -4.04
CA GLY A 55 -3.68 -1.75 -2.93
C GLY A 55 -3.40 -3.26 -2.95
N VAL A 56 -4.34 -4.08 -3.42
CA VAL A 56 -4.17 -5.54 -3.51
C VAL A 56 -3.16 -5.89 -4.60
N PHE A 57 -3.39 -5.44 -5.83
CA PHE A 57 -2.51 -5.78 -6.96
C PHE A 57 -1.12 -5.19 -6.83
N ARG A 58 -0.99 -3.93 -6.37
CA ARG A 58 0.31 -3.32 -6.14
C ARG A 58 1.15 -4.11 -5.13
N ARG A 59 0.57 -4.55 -4.01
CA ARG A 59 1.30 -5.36 -3.03
C ARG A 59 1.66 -6.75 -3.55
N ASN A 60 0.79 -7.36 -4.36
CA ASN A 60 1.05 -8.65 -4.99
C ASN A 60 2.25 -8.53 -5.95
N ILE A 61 2.22 -7.59 -6.88
CA ILE A 61 3.29 -7.33 -7.86
C ILE A 61 4.63 -7.02 -7.16
N LEU A 62 4.60 -6.17 -6.13
CA LEU A 62 5.80 -5.84 -5.36
C LEU A 62 6.40 -7.08 -4.68
N ASN A 63 5.58 -7.92 -4.05
CA ASN A 63 6.06 -9.13 -3.40
C ASN A 63 6.63 -10.13 -4.40
N LYS A 64 5.89 -10.42 -5.47
CA LYS A 64 6.31 -11.32 -6.56
C LYS A 64 7.63 -10.87 -7.16
N THR A 65 7.74 -9.59 -7.52
CA THR A 65 8.97 -9.03 -8.10
C THR A 65 10.16 -9.11 -7.12
N ALA A 66 9.94 -8.79 -5.85
CA ALA A 66 10.99 -8.87 -4.84
C ALA A 66 11.47 -10.32 -4.62
N TYR A 67 10.53 -11.27 -4.57
CA TYR A 67 10.84 -12.69 -4.44
C TYR A 67 11.65 -13.20 -5.65
N GLU A 68 11.22 -12.89 -6.88
CA GLU A 68 11.90 -13.25 -8.12
C GLU A 68 13.32 -12.67 -8.22
N LEU A 69 13.53 -11.47 -7.65
CA LEU A 69 14.84 -10.83 -7.57
C LEU A 69 15.73 -11.36 -6.44
N GLY A 70 15.24 -12.28 -5.62
CA GLY A 70 15.97 -12.81 -4.45
C GLY A 70 16.16 -11.76 -3.35
N ALA A 71 15.26 -10.76 -3.26
CA ALA A 71 15.35 -9.75 -2.23
C ALA A 71 15.08 -10.34 -0.84
N VAL A 72 15.92 -9.98 0.12
CA VAL A 72 15.75 -10.43 1.53
C VAL A 72 14.76 -9.56 2.29
N LYS A 73 14.55 -8.30 1.87
CA LYS A 73 13.61 -7.33 2.46
C LYS A 73 13.11 -6.36 1.40
N ILE A 74 11.88 -5.85 1.59
CA ILE A 74 11.30 -4.74 0.82
C ILE A 74 11.27 -3.52 1.74
N ALA A 75 12.08 -2.51 1.47
CA ALA A 75 11.96 -1.21 2.13
C ALA A 75 10.84 -0.39 1.47
N THR A 76 9.92 0.13 2.27
CA THR A 76 8.82 0.97 1.78
C THR A 76 8.94 2.37 2.37
N GLY A 77 8.52 3.39 1.60
CA GLY A 77 8.50 4.78 2.04
C GLY A 77 7.35 5.14 3.00
N HIS A 78 6.68 4.15 3.61
CA HIS A 78 5.66 4.44 4.60
C HIS A 78 6.25 5.19 5.80
N ASN A 79 5.59 6.28 6.15
CA ASN A 79 6.00 7.21 7.20
C ASN A 79 5.05 7.16 8.41
N LEU A 80 5.27 8.01 9.41
CA LEU A 80 4.44 8.11 10.61
C LEU A 80 2.96 8.33 10.26
N ASP A 81 2.67 9.23 9.33
CA ASP A 81 1.30 9.57 8.93
C ASP A 81 0.58 8.38 8.29
N ASP A 82 1.26 7.61 7.43
CA ASP A 82 0.71 6.41 6.81
C ASP A 82 0.31 5.37 7.85
N GLU A 83 1.14 5.19 8.85
CA GLU A 83 0.93 4.18 9.88
C GLU A 83 -0.24 4.53 10.80
N ILE A 84 -0.26 5.76 11.34
CA ILE A 84 -1.36 6.18 12.22
C ILE A 84 -2.70 6.25 11.47
N GLN A 85 -2.69 6.68 10.19
CA GLN A 85 -3.90 6.62 9.34
C GLN A 85 -4.37 5.18 9.16
N SER A 86 -3.45 4.26 8.86
CA SER A 86 -3.80 2.84 8.67
C SER A 86 -4.32 2.20 9.95
N PHE A 87 -3.74 2.55 11.10
CA PHE A 87 -4.21 2.14 12.40
C PHE A 87 -5.64 2.64 12.67
N LEU A 88 -5.86 3.96 12.56
CA LEU A 88 -7.18 4.56 12.80
C LEU A 88 -8.25 4.02 11.83
N MET A 89 -7.89 3.74 10.58
CA MET A 89 -8.79 3.07 9.64
C MET A 89 -9.18 1.67 10.10
N SER A 90 -8.23 0.89 10.62
CA SER A 90 -8.48 -0.47 11.11
C SER A 90 -9.29 -0.43 12.39
N PHE A 91 -8.97 0.47 13.30
CA PHE A 91 -9.73 0.71 14.53
C PHE A 91 -11.19 1.09 14.23
N ALA A 92 -11.41 2.05 13.33
CA ALA A 92 -12.75 2.49 12.93
C ALA A 92 -13.58 1.39 12.24
N ARG A 93 -12.93 0.36 11.69
CA ARG A 93 -13.59 -0.80 11.05
C ARG A 93 -13.74 -2.01 11.98
N GLY A 94 -13.20 -1.95 13.19
CA GLY A 94 -13.14 -3.10 14.09
C GLY A 94 -12.23 -4.23 13.60
N ASP A 95 -11.25 -3.92 12.72
CA ASP A 95 -10.36 -4.91 12.11
C ASP A 95 -9.08 -5.07 12.95
N THR A 96 -9.23 -5.77 14.08
CA THR A 96 -8.14 -5.98 15.05
C THR A 96 -7.05 -6.93 14.52
N ILE A 97 -7.38 -7.85 13.60
CA ILE A 97 -6.41 -8.78 12.99
C ILE A 97 -5.30 -8.01 12.26
N LYS A 98 -5.61 -6.82 11.75
CA LYS A 98 -4.60 -5.99 11.12
C LYS A 98 -3.59 -5.39 12.09
N PHE A 99 -3.91 -5.33 13.38
CA PHE A 99 -2.98 -4.78 14.36
C PHE A 99 -1.68 -5.58 14.46
N SER A 100 -1.72 -6.90 14.30
CA SER A 100 -0.52 -7.75 14.25
C SER A 100 0.39 -7.50 13.04
N LYS A 101 -0.08 -6.75 12.03
CA LYS A 101 0.66 -6.41 10.80
C LYS A 101 1.27 -5.01 10.83
N PHE A 102 1.18 -4.32 11.95
CA PHE A 102 1.83 -3.04 12.14
C PHE A 102 3.20 -3.20 12.78
N GLY A 103 4.09 -2.32 12.45
CA GLY A 103 5.45 -2.30 12.97
C GLY A 103 6.45 -1.79 11.92
N PRO A 104 7.64 -1.38 12.36
CA PRO A 104 8.71 -0.95 11.46
C PRO A 104 9.28 -2.10 10.65
N GLU A 105 9.17 -3.31 11.15
CA GLU A 105 9.57 -4.56 10.50
C GLU A 105 8.54 -5.65 10.82
N LEU A 106 8.23 -6.48 9.83
CA LEU A 106 7.33 -7.62 9.99
C LEU A 106 8.13 -8.92 9.96
N ASP A 107 7.76 -9.87 10.81
CA ASP A 107 8.35 -11.19 10.83
C ASP A 107 8.16 -11.96 9.52
N VAL A 108 9.07 -12.91 9.26
CA VAL A 108 8.95 -13.84 8.14
C VAL A 108 7.89 -14.88 8.52
N ILE A 109 6.71 -14.77 7.93
CA ILE A 109 5.58 -15.66 8.21
C ILE A 109 5.34 -16.71 7.12
N HIS A 110 6.00 -16.56 5.95
CA HIS A 110 5.91 -17.50 4.85
C HIS A 110 7.14 -17.38 3.92
N PRO A 111 7.71 -18.48 3.36
CA PRO A 111 8.90 -18.43 2.52
C PRO A 111 8.79 -17.59 1.25
N LYS A 112 7.58 -17.46 0.66
CA LYS A 112 7.31 -16.64 -0.52
C LYS A 112 6.93 -15.19 -0.19
N LEU A 113 6.82 -14.83 1.07
CA LEU A 113 6.50 -13.48 1.50
C LEU A 113 7.79 -12.76 1.91
N VAL A 114 8.24 -11.83 1.08
CA VAL A 114 9.42 -11.02 1.38
C VAL A 114 9.08 -10.02 2.49
N PRO A 115 9.80 -10.02 3.62
CA PRO A 115 9.53 -9.13 4.74
C PRO A 115 9.61 -7.66 4.34
N ARG A 116 8.73 -6.84 4.91
CA ARG A 116 8.73 -5.40 4.68
C ARG A 116 9.33 -4.67 5.86
N ILE A 117 10.15 -3.66 5.54
CA ILE A 117 10.66 -2.71 6.52
C ILE A 117 10.20 -1.29 6.15
N LYS A 118 10.05 -0.45 7.15
CA LYS A 118 9.58 0.93 7.02
C LYS A 118 10.60 1.86 7.68
N PRO A 119 11.68 2.25 6.98
CA PRO A 119 12.73 3.08 7.56
C PRO A 119 12.22 4.44 8.08
N LEU A 120 11.12 4.97 7.49
CA LEU A 120 10.53 6.25 7.86
C LEU A 120 9.40 6.14 8.89
N TRP A 121 9.27 5.00 9.57
CA TRP A 121 8.20 4.66 10.52
C TRP A 121 7.82 5.78 11.50
N ASN A 122 8.82 6.48 12.07
CA ASN A 122 8.63 7.53 13.04
C ASN A 122 8.81 8.95 12.48
N THR A 123 8.92 9.09 11.16
CA THR A 123 9.17 10.38 10.52
C THR A 123 7.85 10.94 9.97
N PRO A 124 7.41 12.14 10.39
CA PRO A 124 6.22 12.79 9.86
C PRO A 124 6.30 13.04 8.34
N GLU A 125 5.16 12.88 7.63
CA GLU A 125 5.06 13.10 6.17
C GLU A 125 5.63 14.47 5.76
N LYS A 126 5.34 15.51 6.55
CA LYS A 126 5.83 16.87 6.31
C LYS A 126 7.36 16.98 6.35
N GLU A 127 8.00 16.28 7.27
CA GLU A 127 9.46 16.27 7.38
C GLU A 127 10.10 15.52 6.20
N VAL A 128 9.52 14.39 5.79
CA VAL A 128 9.96 13.63 4.60
C VAL A 128 9.86 14.50 3.35
N GLY A 129 8.75 15.20 3.16
CA GLY A 129 8.56 16.10 2.03
C GLY A 129 9.55 17.28 2.05
N MET A 130 9.74 17.92 3.20
CA MET A 130 10.71 19.01 3.35
C MET A 130 12.14 18.53 3.06
N TRP A 131 12.52 17.38 3.58
CA TRP A 131 13.83 16.80 3.33
C TRP A 131 14.08 16.54 1.84
N ALA A 132 13.09 15.99 1.16
CA ALA A 132 13.17 15.74 -0.29
C ALA A 132 13.37 17.04 -1.08
N VAL A 133 12.62 18.09 -0.76
CA VAL A 133 12.76 19.41 -1.41
C VAL A 133 14.14 20.03 -1.16
N ILE A 134 14.62 20.01 0.08
CA ILE A 134 15.93 20.57 0.45
C ILE A 134 17.09 19.85 -0.27
N ASN A 135 16.93 18.54 -0.48
CA ASN A 135 17.94 17.71 -1.16
C ASN A 135 17.73 17.61 -2.67
N ASN A 136 16.83 18.41 -3.26
CA ASN A 136 16.52 18.43 -4.69
C ASN A 136 16.14 17.05 -5.25
N ILE A 137 15.46 16.22 -4.46
CA ILE A 137 14.93 14.94 -4.92
C ILE A 137 13.71 15.22 -5.80
N ASP A 138 13.67 14.64 -6.98
CA ASP A 138 12.52 14.76 -7.88
C ASP A 138 11.32 14.00 -7.30
N ILE A 139 10.29 14.72 -6.89
CA ILE A 139 9.09 14.17 -6.25
C ILE A 139 7.82 14.61 -6.96
N HIS A 140 6.90 13.67 -7.12
CA HIS A 140 5.55 13.92 -7.60
C HIS A 140 4.63 14.23 -6.41
N LEU A 141 4.11 15.44 -6.34
CA LEU A 141 3.33 15.93 -5.21
C LEU A 141 1.81 15.85 -5.41
N ASP A 142 1.35 15.56 -6.63
CA ASP A 142 -0.08 15.52 -6.92
C ASP A 142 -0.77 14.35 -6.20
N GLU A 143 -1.97 14.61 -5.72
CA GLU A 143 -2.79 13.57 -5.11
C GLU A 143 -3.46 12.68 -6.15
N CYS A 144 -3.52 11.39 -5.87
CA CYS A 144 -4.24 10.43 -6.71
C CYS A 144 -5.70 10.86 -6.89
N PRO A 145 -6.24 10.93 -8.12
CA PRO A 145 -7.61 11.39 -8.39
C PRO A 145 -8.69 10.56 -7.66
N TYR A 146 -8.37 9.31 -7.29
CA TYR A 146 -9.28 8.44 -6.54
C TYR A 146 -9.18 8.57 -5.01
N SER A 147 -8.24 9.36 -4.48
CA SER A 147 -7.94 9.41 -3.03
C SER A 147 -9.01 10.11 -2.21
N HIS A 148 -9.63 11.17 -2.75
CA HIS A 148 -10.49 12.10 -2.02
C HIS A 148 -11.78 11.48 -1.45
N LEU A 149 -12.26 10.38 -2.03
CA LEU A 149 -13.44 9.65 -1.55
C LEU A 149 -13.11 8.58 -0.49
N SER A 150 -11.84 8.42 -0.15
CA SER A 150 -11.40 7.36 0.75
C SER A 150 -11.56 7.75 2.22
N LEU A 151 -11.79 6.75 3.09
CA LEU A 151 -11.74 6.94 4.55
C LEU A 151 -10.37 7.48 4.98
N ARG A 152 -9.30 7.11 4.28
CA ARG A 152 -7.93 7.60 4.54
C ARG A 152 -7.86 9.12 4.41
N ALA A 153 -8.47 9.71 3.38
CA ALA A 153 -8.47 11.16 3.19
C ALA A 153 -9.10 11.90 4.38
N LYS A 154 -10.22 11.38 4.90
CA LYS A 154 -10.88 11.97 6.07
C LYS A 154 -10.07 11.85 7.35
N ILE A 155 -9.40 10.73 7.54
CA ILE A 155 -8.51 10.54 8.69
C ILE A 155 -7.26 11.42 8.57
N LYS A 156 -6.68 11.55 7.37
CA LYS A 156 -5.55 12.45 7.09
C LYS A 156 -5.92 13.90 7.42
N GLU A 157 -7.06 14.36 6.93
CA GLU A 157 -7.59 15.70 7.22
C GLU A 157 -7.74 15.93 8.73
N PHE A 158 -8.40 15.01 9.44
CA PHE A 158 -8.58 15.07 10.89
C PHE A 158 -7.24 15.15 11.64
N LEU A 159 -6.27 14.29 11.29
CA LEU A 159 -4.95 14.28 11.93
C LEU A 159 -4.17 15.56 11.66
N ASN A 160 -4.21 16.10 10.45
CA ASN A 160 -3.50 17.32 10.10
C ASN A 160 -4.09 18.53 10.82
N VAL A 161 -5.42 18.69 10.82
CA VAL A 161 -6.09 19.77 11.57
C VAL A 161 -5.82 19.66 13.06
N SER A 162 -5.81 18.43 13.60
CA SER A 162 -5.52 18.20 15.02
C SER A 162 -4.07 18.52 15.36
N GLU A 163 -3.11 18.15 14.52
CA GLU A 163 -1.69 18.44 14.73
C GLU A 163 -1.39 19.94 14.67
N ASP A 164 -1.99 20.66 13.72
CA ASP A 164 -1.82 22.11 13.59
C ASP A 164 -2.34 22.86 14.84
N LYS A 165 -3.43 22.36 15.43
CA LYS A 165 -4.03 22.97 16.63
C LYS A 165 -3.38 22.50 17.93
N TYR A 166 -2.96 21.26 17.97
CA TYR A 166 -2.37 20.61 19.14
C TYR A 166 -1.10 19.85 18.74
N PRO A 167 0.05 20.51 18.64
CA PRO A 167 1.29 19.88 18.20
C PRO A 167 1.66 18.66 19.04
N GLY A 168 2.07 17.57 18.36
CA GLY A 168 2.42 16.30 18.98
C GLY A 168 1.29 15.26 19.01
N VAL A 169 0.09 15.58 18.51
CA VAL A 169 -1.03 14.64 18.45
C VAL A 169 -0.67 13.39 17.65
N LYS A 170 0.01 13.53 16.52
CA LYS A 170 0.40 12.40 15.69
C LYS A 170 1.34 11.43 16.43
N ASN A 171 2.33 11.97 17.12
CA ASN A 171 3.24 11.17 17.94
C ASN A 171 2.53 10.50 19.10
N ASN A 172 1.63 11.20 19.79
CA ASN A 172 0.83 10.65 20.89
C ASN A 172 -0.08 9.49 20.41
N VAL A 173 -0.67 9.61 19.21
CA VAL A 173 -1.45 8.53 18.59
C VAL A 173 -0.53 7.33 18.32
N MET A 174 0.67 7.54 17.79
CA MET A 174 1.62 6.46 17.53
C MET A 174 2.07 5.76 18.81
N GLU A 175 2.40 6.50 19.86
CA GLU A 175 2.78 5.92 21.18
C GLU A 175 1.65 5.11 21.80
N SER A 176 0.43 5.64 21.76
CA SER A 176 -0.76 4.94 22.25
C SER A 176 -0.98 3.63 21.51
N PHE A 177 -0.80 3.68 20.21
CA PHE A 177 -0.89 2.55 19.32
C PHE A 177 0.18 1.49 19.59
N GLN A 178 1.44 1.87 19.77
CA GLN A 178 2.53 0.94 20.12
C GLN A 178 2.24 0.23 21.46
N LYS A 179 1.68 0.94 22.44
CA LYS A 179 1.27 0.35 23.71
C LYS A 179 0.14 -0.68 23.53
N ILE A 180 -0.83 -0.44 22.67
CA ILE A 180 -1.90 -1.40 22.35
C ILE A 180 -1.33 -2.64 21.68
N LEU A 181 -0.39 -2.50 20.74
CA LEU A 181 0.24 -3.64 20.05
C LEU A 181 1.01 -4.57 20.98
N THR A 182 1.63 -4.05 22.03
CA THR A 182 2.36 -4.89 22.99
C THR A 182 1.45 -5.84 23.77
N PHE A 183 0.14 -5.56 23.83
CA PHE A 183 -0.84 -6.44 24.46
C PHE A 183 -1.34 -7.59 23.56
N GLU A 184 -1.20 -7.46 22.21
CA GLU A 184 -1.79 -8.40 21.24
C GLU A 184 -0.79 -9.40 20.60
N ASN A 185 0.46 -9.45 21.01
CA ASN A 185 1.54 -10.25 20.40
C ASN A 185 1.35 -11.79 20.42
N SER A 186 0.12 -12.31 20.44
CA SER A 186 -0.17 -13.75 20.51
C SER A 186 -0.99 -14.32 19.34
N ILE A 187 -1.28 -13.57 18.29
CA ILE A 187 -2.02 -14.10 17.14
C ILE A 187 -1.05 -14.45 16.00
N SER A 188 -0.52 -15.67 16.03
CA SER A 188 0.17 -16.21 14.85
C SER A 188 -0.85 -16.57 13.78
N THR A 189 -0.88 -15.84 12.67
CA THR A 189 -1.62 -16.25 11.47
C THR A 189 -0.73 -17.17 10.64
N ASN A 190 -1.05 -18.46 10.60
CA ASN A 190 -0.45 -19.36 9.62
C ASN A 190 -0.94 -18.95 8.23
N LEU A 191 -0.01 -18.76 7.29
CA LEU A 191 -0.33 -18.54 5.89
C LEU A 191 -0.18 -19.85 5.12
N ASN A 192 -1.17 -20.09 4.26
CA ASN A 192 -1.16 -21.14 3.25
C ASN A 192 -0.74 -20.57 1.89
N GLU A 193 -0.60 -21.41 0.90
CA GLU A 193 -0.46 -20.98 -0.49
C GLU A 193 -1.85 -20.92 -1.15
N CYS A 194 -2.08 -19.88 -1.94
CA CYS A 194 -3.31 -19.74 -2.72
C CYS A 194 -3.44 -20.88 -3.73
N GLU A 195 -4.56 -21.58 -3.75
CA GLU A 195 -4.81 -22.69 -4.67
C GLU A 195 -4.71 -22.30 -6.15
N LYS A 196 -4.92 -21.00 -6.51
CA LYS A 196 -4.90 -20.52 -7.89
C LYS A 196 -3.54 -20.01 -8.36
N CYS A 197 -2.82 -19.27 -7.54
CA CYS A 197 -1.57 -18.61 -7.95
C CYS A 197 -0.35 -18.95 -7.10
N GLY A 198 -0.52 -19.72 -6.01
CA GLY A 198 0.56 -20.12 -5.11
C GLY A 198 1.12 -19.01 -4.24
N GLU A 199 0.54 -17.80 -4.24
CA GLU A 199 0.95 -16.71 -3.36
C GLU A 199 0.47 -16.93 -1.92
N PRO A 200 1.23 -16.45 -0.92
CA PRO A 200 0.85 -16.58 0.49
C PRO A 200 -0.49 -15.92 0.81
N THR A 201 -1.37 -16.64 1.48
CA THR A 201 -2.70 -16.18 1.89
C THR A 201 -3.16 -16.83 3.19
N SER A 202 -4.07 -16.16 3.90
CA SER A 202 -4.74 -16.71 5.09
C SER A 202 -6.04 -17.46 4.77
N SER A 203 -6.41 -17.57 3.51
CA SER A 203 -7.60 -18.25 2.98
C SER A 203 -7.18 -19.20 1.86
N ASP A 204 -8.08 -20.03 1.34
CA ASP A 204 -7.79 -20.94 0.22
C ASP A 204 -7.44 -20.18 -1.06
N ILE A 205 -8.09 -19.04 -1.29
CA ILE A 205 -7.85 -18.17 -2.45
C ILE A 205 -7.36 -16.78 -1.96
N CYS A 206 -6.28 -16.28 -2.55
CA CYS A 206 -5.78 -14.94 -2.21
C CYS A 206 -6.70 -13.85 -2.76
N LYS A 207 -6.64 -12.67 -2.13
CA LYS A 207 -7.49 -11.55 -2.50
C LYS A 207 -7.31 -11.06 -3.94
N ALA A 208 -6.11 -11.19 -4.49
CA ALA A 208 -5.88 -10.87 -5.90
C ALA A 208 -6.66 -11.79 -6.84
N CYS A 209 -6.65 -13.10 -6.58
CA CYS A 209 -7.41 -14.06 -7.37
C CYS A 209 -8.93 -13.89 -7.23
N GLU A 210 -9.43 -13.63 -6.01
CA GLU A 210 -10.85 -13.30 -5.81
C GLU A 210 -11.29 -12.07 -6.61
N LEU A 211 -10.48 -11.00 -6.60
CA LEU A 211 -10.80 -9.77 -7.33
C LEU A 211 -10.74 -9.97 -8.85
N LYS A 212 -9.80 -10.78 -9.36
CA LYS A 212 -9.75 -11.13 -10.78
C LYS A 212 -11.02 -11.87 -11.24
N GLU A 213 -11.52 -12.78 -10.43
CA GLU A 213 -12.78 -13.48 -10.74
C GLU A 213 -13.96 -12.52 -10.77
N LEU A 214 -14.06 -11.62 -9.80
CA LEU A 214 -15.12 -10.63 -9.77
C LEU A 214 -15.09 -9.71 -10.99
N ILE A 215 -13.89 -9.28 -11.42
CA ILE A 215 -13.70 -8.50 -12.64
C ILE A 215 -14.15 -9.27 -13.88
N SER A 216 -13.79 -10.54 -13.96
CA SER A 216 -14.18 -11.40 -15.12
C SER A 216 -15.69 -11.59 -15.20
N GLN A 217 -16.34 -11.87 -14.06
CA GLN A 217 -17.81 -12.04 -13.98
C GLN A 217 -18.55 -10.75 -14.38
N ASN A 218 -18.07 -9.59 -13.95
CA ASN A 218 -18.69 -8.30 -14.31
C ASN A 218 -18.55 -7.99 -15.81
N ARG A 219 -17.44 -8.38 -16.43
CA ARG A 219 -17.23 -8.21 -17.89
C ARG A 219 -18.11 -9.13 -18.73
N GLU A 220 -18.30 -10.38 -18.30
CA GLU A 220 -19.18 -11.33 -18.99
C GLU A 220 -20.66 -10.91 -18.89
N GLY A 221 -21.10 -10.41 -17.73
CA GLY A 221 -22.49 -9.95 -17.54
C GLY A 221 -22.85 -8.66 -18.28
N HIS A 222 -21.89 -7.90 -18.79
CA HIS A 222 -22.12 -6.73 -19.65
C HIS A 222 -22.26 -7.08 -21.14
N VAL A 223 -21.74 -8.24 -21.58
CA VAL A 223 -21.82 -8.67 -22.98
C VAL A 223 -23.19 -9.24 -23.33
N ASP A 224 -23.94 -9.76 -22.35
CA ASP A 224 -25.27 -10.37 -22.57
C ASP A 224 -26.43 -9.35 -22.57
N ASN A 225 -26.17 -8.04 -22.43
CA ASN A 225 -27.18 -6.97 -22.38
C ASN A 225 -27.07 -5.96 -23.55
N GLU A 226 -26.30 -6.23 -24.58
CA GLU A 226 -26.31 -5.53 -25.88
C GLU A 226 -26.94 -6.47 -26.95
#